data_51dd68adc350587eddc7bcfb477f65a6
#
_entry.id   51dd68adc350587eddc7bcfb477f65a6
#
_cell.length_a   1.000
_cell.length_b   1.000
_cell.length_c   1.000
_cell.angle_alpha   90.00
_cell.angle_beta   90.00
_cell.angle_gamma   90.00
#
_symmetry.space_group_name_H-M   'P 1'
#
loop_
_entity.id
_entity.type
_entity.pdbx_description
1 polymer ?
#
loop_
_entity_poly.entity_id
_entity_poly.type
_entity_poly.pdbx_seq_one_letter_code
_entity_poly.pdbx_strand_id
1 'polypeptide(L)'
;MAASARLPLDELHAAFRTSSTRSMPIAGAICWAALGLLALRATPLVTGTLALYIMMGILPIAVLLDKRRGRNLFADDGNPLTRLFLMSIAGIAVTIPIVLIGAKASGDPIIVVLGMAILAGVIWIPYGWAADDKAGLIHAIIRALGSYAAFAWVDDPYRASAICFWVVVCYLYTLTFMRAVGR
;
A
#
# COMPACT_ATOMS: atom_id res chain seq x y z
N MET A 1 -37.97 -13.13 10.64
CA MET A 1 -36.65 -12.58 10.31
C MET A 1 -36.89 -11.33 9.46
N ALA A 2 -36.76 -10.14 10.05
CA ALA A 2 -36.85 -8.90 9.29
C ALA A 2 -35.65 -8.83 8.36
N ALA A 3 -35.87 -8.65 7.06
CA ALA A 3 -34.82 -8.38 6.10
C ALA A 3 -34.13 -7.09 6.55
N SER A 4 -32.90 -7.18 7.00
CA SER A 4 -32.09 -5.99 7.29
C SER A 4 -32.02 -5.19 5.99
N ALA A 5 -32.61 -4.01 5.98
CA ALA A 5 -32.59 -3.13 4.83
C ALA A 5 -31.12 -2.87 4.49
N ARG A 6 -30.67 -3.31 3.30
CA ARG A 6 -29.31 -3.04 2.82
C ARG A 6 -29.22 -1.56 2.54
N LEU A 7 -28.23 -0.89 3.14
CA LEU A 7 -27.96 0.52 2.88
C LEU A 7 -27.65 0.72 1.37
N PRO A 8 -28.11 1.83 0.78
CA PRO A 8 -27.70 2.23 -0.56
C PRO A 8 -26.19 2.34 -0.71
N LEU A 9 -25.67 2.07 -1.90
CA LEU A 9 -24.21 2.07 -2.16
C LEU A 9 -23.57 3.43 -1.82
N ASP A 10 -24.24 4.53 -2.13
CA ASP A 10 -23.75 5.88 -1.85
C ASP A 10 -23.56 6.14 -0.35
N GLU A 11 -24.44 5.60 0.49
CA GLU A 11 -24.32 5.68 1.94
C GLU A 11 -23.15 4.83 2.45
N LEU A 12 -22.93 3.65 1.87
CA LEU A 12 -21.78 2.79 2.20
C LEU A 12 -20.46 3.47 1.82
N HIS A 13 -20.38 4.11 0.64
CA HIS A 13 -19.23 4.90 0.24
C HIS A 13 -18.98 6.09 1.19
N ALA A 14 -20.04 6.80 1.57
CA ALA A 14 -19.94 7.91 2.52
C ALA A 14 -19.44 7.44 3.89
N ALA A 15 -19.97 6.34 4.40
CA ALA A 15 -19.54 5.75 5.67
C ALA A 15 -18.06 5.29 5.58
N PHE A 16 -17.66 4.64 4.49
CA PHE A 16 -16.26 4.24 4.27
C PHE A 16 -15.32 5.45 4.27
N ARG A 17 -15.67 6.55 3.60
CA ARG A 17 -14.87 7.79 3.60
C ARG A 17 -14.70 8.37 5.00
N THR A 18 -15.73 8.33 5.83
CA THR A 18 -15.66 8.87 7.20
C THR A 18 -14.84 7.99 8.15
N SER A 19 -14.84 6.67 7.93
CA SER A 19 -14.03 5.72 8.71
C SER A 19 -12.56 5.68 8.26
N SER A 20 -12.27 6.10 7.02
CA SER A 20 -10.92 6.09 6.45
C SER A 20 -9.96 7.01 7.20
N THR A 21 -8.71 6.58 7.34
CA THR A 21 -7.68 7.34 8.06
C THR A 21 -6.46 7.63 7.20
N ARG A 22 -5.68 8.65 7.59
CA ARG A 22 -4.38 8.95 6.97
C ARG A 22 -3.26 8.03 7.46
N SER A 23 -3.54 7.16 8.42
CA SER A 23 -2.51 6.36 9.09
C SER A 23 -1.84 5.36 8.16
N MET A 24 -2.60 4.70 7.27
CA MET A 24 -2.04 3.76 6.29
C MET A 24 -1.08 4.43 5.29
N PRO A 25 -1.45 5.51 4.58
CA PRO A 25 -0.51 6.16 3.68
C PRO A 25 0.69 6.79 4.40
N ILE A 26 0.53 7.31 5.63
CA ILE A 26 1.66 7.81 6.43
C ILE A 26 2.60 6.67 6.82
N ALA A 27 2.08 5.56 7.34
CA ALA A 27 2.88 4.39 7.69
C ALA A 27 3.62 3.83 6.46
N GLY A 28 2.93 3.74 5.32
CA GLY A 28 3.53 3.34 4.05
C GLY A 28 4.66 4.26 3.62
N ALA A 29 4.45 5.58 3.64
CA ALA A 29 5.48 6.55 3.29
C ALA A 29 6.72 6.43 4.20
N ILE A 30 6.53 6.26 5.51
CA ILE A 30 7.63 6.07 6.47
C ILE A 30 8.40 4.78 6.17
N CYS A 31 7.70 3.66 5.98
CA CYS A 31 8.33 2.38 5.71
C CYS A 31 9.13 2.40 4.39
N TRP A 32 8.55 2.94 3.33
CA TRP A 32 9.23 3.03 2.04
C TRP A 32 10.39 4.03 2.05
N ALA A 33 10.27 5.15 2.76
CA ALA A 33 11.39 6.08 2.94
C ALA A 33 12.53 5.43 3.71
N ALA A 34 12.23 4.70 4.80
CA ALA A 34 13.24 3.97 5.57
C ALA A 34 13.94 2.92 4.71
N LEU A 35 13.20 2.11 3.93
CA LEU A 35 13.79 1.14 3.02
C LEU A 35 14.66 1.81 1.95
N GLY A 36 14.20 2.93 1.37
CA GLY A 36 14.94 3.68 0.37
C GLY A 36 16.27 4.24 0.89
N LEU A 37 16.26 4.77 2.13
CA LEU A 37 17.48 5.24 2.79
C LEU A 37 18.44 4.08 3.12
N LEU A 38 17.94 2.95 3.60
CA LEU A 38 18.72 1.75 3.85
C LEU A 38 19.34 1.21 2.56
N ALA A 39 18.59 1.20 1.47
CA ALA A 39 19.05 0.71 0.17
C ALA A 39 20.23 1.50 -0.43
N LEU A 40 20.45 2.74 0.02
CA LEU A 40 21.65 3.52 -0.37
C LEU A 40 22.96 2.96 0.18
N ARG A 41 22.89 2.08 1.18
CA ARG A 41 24.07 1.55 1.89
C ARG A 41 24.07 0.03 1.98
N ALA A 42 22.89 -0.61 1.89
CA ALA A 42 22.74 -2.06 1.98
C ALA A 42 22.99 -2.74 0.62
N THR A 43 23.40 -4.01 0.67
CA THR A 43 23.48 -4.82 -0.54
C THR A 43 22.09 -5.14 -1.10
N PRO A 44 21.97 -5.48 -2.40
CA PRO A 44 20.69 -5.88 -3.01
C PRO A 44 19.98 -7.01 -2.24
N LEU A 45 20.72 -8.02 -1.79
CA LEU A 45 20.17 -9.14 -1.03
C LEU A 45 19.56 -8.68 0.32
N VAL A 46 20.29 -7.84 1.06
CA VAL A 46 19.81 -7.29 2.34
C VAL A 46 18.59 -6.41 2.11
N THR A 47 18.62 -5.57 1.08
CA THR A 47 17.48 -4.69 0.72
C THR A 47 16.24 -5.49 0.36
N GLY A 48 16.36 -6.51 -0.50
CA GLY A 48 15.25 -7.39 -0.87
C GLY A 48 14.66 -8.13 0.34
N THR A 49 15.51 -8.62 1.25
CA THR A 49 15.08 -9.28 2.49
C THR A 49 14.35 -8.30 3.40
N LEU A 50 14.92 -7.11 3.63
CA LEU A 50 14.33 -6.07 4.48
C LEU A 50 13.00 -5.53 3.91
N ALA A 51 12.83 -5.53 2.58
CA ALA A 51 11.59 -5.11 1.95
C ALA A 51 10.37 -5.89 2.48
N LEU A 52 10.50 -7.20 2.68
CA LEU A 52 9.43 -8.04 3.23
C LEU A 52 9.06 -7.63 4.66
N TYR A 53 10.06 -7.50 5.53
CA TYR A 53 9.83 -7.16 6.94
C TYR A 53 9.30 -5.74 7.11
N ILE A 54 9.85 -4.77 6.37
CA ILE A 54 9.42 -3.38 6.43
C ILE A 54 7.99 -3.24 5.92
N MET A 55 7.62 -3.97 4.86
CA MET A 55 6.25 -3.96 4.36
C MET A 55 5.26 -4.58 5.34
N MET A 56 5.65 -5.64 6.06
CA MET A 56 4.84 -6.19 7.15
C MET A 56 4.66 -5.20 8.30
N GLY A 57 5.56 -4.25 8.49
CA GLY A 57 5.51 -3.18 9.49
C GLY A 57 4.47 -2.09 9.20
N ILE A 58 4.02 -1.93 7.95
CA ILE A 58 3.07 -0.87 7.58
C ILE A 58 1.78 -0.96 8.39
N LEU A 59 1.18 -2.14 8.46
CA LEU A 59 -0.08 -2.33 9.16
C LEU A 59 0.02 -2.09 10.67
N PRO A 60 0.98 -2.67 11.42
CA PRO A 60 1.17 -2.35 12.84
C PRO A 60 1.42 -0.86 13.10
N ILE A 61 2.20 -0.18 12.27
CA ILE A 61 2.45 1.26 12.41
C ILE A 61 1.16 2.05 12.19
N ALA A 62 0.37 1.71 11.16
CA ALA A 62 -0.90 2.36 10.89
C ALA A 62 -1.88 2.19 12.07
N VAL A 63 -1.99 0.97 12.62
CA VAL A 63 -2.80 0.68 13.81
C VAL A 63 -2.34 1.50 15.02
N LEU A 64 -1.04 1.60 15.25
CA LEU A 64 -0.49 2.40 16.34
C LEU A 64 -0.82 3.90 16.18
N LEU A 65 -0.70 4.42 14.95
CA LEU A 65 -1.05 5.81 14.65
C LEU A 65 -2.54 6.07 14.87
N ASP A 66 -3.41 5.15 14.46
CA ASP A 66 -4.85 5.27 14.66
C ASP A 66 -5.22 5.17 16.14
N LYS A 67 -4.63 4.23 16.87
CA LYS A 67 -4.85 4.09 18.32
C LYS A 67 -4.46 5.36 19.09
N ARG A 68 -3.36 6.00 18.70
CA ARG A 68 -2.95 7.30 19.29
C ARG A 68 -3.92 8.43 19.01
N ARG A 69 -4.73 8.31 17.95
CA ARG A 69 -5.79 9.27 17.57
C ARG A 69 -7.17 8.87 18.09
N GLY A 70 -7.25 7.86 18.97
CA GLY A 70 -8.52 7.35 19.52
C GLY A 70 -9.36 6.59 18.49
N ARG A 71 -8.76 6.10 17.39
CA ARG A 71 -9.43 5.34 16.32
C ARG A 71 -8.98 3.88 16.35
N ASN A 72 -9.84 3.00 15.83
CA ASN A 72 -9.52 1.58 15.67
C ASN A 72 -9.70 1.19 14.20
N LEU A 73 -8.60 0.93 13.51
CA LEU A 73 -8.60 0.54 12.10
C LEU A 73 -9.38 -0.76 11.82
N PHE A 74 -9.47 -1.64 12.82
CA PHE A 74 -10.18 -2.92 12.75
C PHE A 74 -11.53 -2.92 13.49
N ALA A 75 -12.05 -1.73 13.87
CA ALA A 75 -13.39 -1.69 14.40
C ALA A 75 -14.35 -2.21 13.32
N ASP A 76 -15.20 -3.17 13.72
CA ASP A 76 -16.28 -3.62 12.84
C ASP A 76 -17.30 -2.48 12.74
N ASP A 77 -17.21 -1.73 11.66
CA ASP A 77 -18.13 -0.65 11.32
C ASP A 77 -19.39 -1.17 10.62
N GLY A 78 -19.50 -2.50 10.44
CA GLY A 78 -20.58 -3.15 9.71
C GLY A 78 -20.62 -2.84 8.21
N ASN A 79 -19.63 -2.07 7.69
CA ASN A 79 -19.59 -1.68 6.30
C ASN A 79 -18.95 -2.79 5.44
N PRO A 80 -19.69 -3.38 4.48
CA PRO A 80 -19.17 -4.42 3.61
C PRO A 80 -17.99 -3.95 2.74
N LEU A 81 -17.87 -2.65 2.46
CA LEU A 81 -16.75 -2.09 1.70
C LEU A 81 -15.44 -2.13 2.51
N THR A 82 -15.50 -1.85 3.82
CA THR A 82 -14.36 -2.00 4.73
C THR A 82 -13.89 -3.46 4.77
N ARG A 83 -14.83 -4.39 4.85
CA ARG A 83 -14.51 -5.83 4.82
C ARG A 83 -13.89 -6.24 3.49
N LEU A 84 -14.43 -5.79 2.35
CA LEU A 84 -13.88 -6.06 1.02
C LEU A 84 -12.44 -5.52 0.89
N PHE A 85 -12.20 -4.31 1.37
CA PHE A 85 -10.85 -3.72 1.40
C PHE A 85 -9.86 -4.56 2.21
N LEU A 86 -10.24 -4.99 3.42
CA LEU A 86 -9.39 -5.86 4.26
C LEU A 86 -9.13 -7.22 3.60
N MET A 87 -10.13 -7.82 2.96
CA MET A 87 -9.96 -9.06 2.19
C MET A 87 -9.00 -8.86 1.00
N SER A 88 -8.99 -7.69 0.38
CA SER A 88 -8.07 -7.38 -0.72
C SER A 88 -6.61 -7.34 -0.23
N ILE A 89 -6.36 -6.87 0.99
CA ILE A 89 -5.02 -6.91 1.62
C ILE A 89 -4.57 -8.36 1.79
N ALA A 90 -5.45 -9.24 2.31
CA ALA A 90 -5.15 -10.65 2.46
C ALA A 90 -4.91 -11.34 1.09
N GLY A 91 -5.73 -11.00 0.08
CA GLY A 91 -5.56 -11.50 -1.29
C GLY A 91 -4.20 -11.16 -1.89
N ILE A 92 -3.70 -9.95 -1.65
CA ILE A 92 -2.37 -9.54 -2.10
C ILE A 92 -1.27 -10.31 -1.35
N ALA A 93 -1.42 -10.53 -0.06
CA ALA A 93 -0.44 -11.30 0.71
C ALA A 93 -0.22 -12.72 0.15
N VAL A 94 -1.28 -13.36 -0.36
CA VAL A 94 -1.20 -14.69 -1.00
C VAL A 94 -0.35 -14.68 -2.29
N THR A 95 -0.18 -13.53 -2.94
CA THR A 95 0.64 -13.42 -4.17
C THR A 95 2.13 -13.18 -3.91
N ILE A 96 2.55 -12.88 -2.67
CA ILE A 96 3.95 -12.63 -2.31
C ILE A 96 4.88 -13.79 -2.71
N PRO A 97 4.51 -15.09 -2.55
CA PRO A 97 5.35 -16.20 -2.98
C PRO A 97 5.75 -16.14 -4.47
N ILE A 98 4.89 -15.62 -5.34
CA ILE A 98 5.18 -15.45 -6.78
C ILE A 98 6.36 -14.49 -6.97
N VAL A 99 6.39 -13.38 -6.22
CA VAL A 99 7.49 -12.41 -6.26
C VAL A 99 8.80 -13.06 -5.79
N LEU A 100 8.76 -13.86 -4.74
CA LEU A 100 9.94 -14.56 -4.22
C LEU A 100 10.47 -15.60 -5.21
N ILE A 101 9.58 -16.34 -5.87
CA ILE A 101 9.94 -17.29 -6.92
C ILE A 101 10.59 -16.54 -8.09
N GLY A 102 10.01 -15.41 -8.52
CA GLY A 102 10.56 -14.58 -9.60
C GLY A 102 11.96 -14.04 -9.27
N ALA A 103 12.16 -13.51 -8.06
CA ALA A 103 13.46 -13.04 -7.59
C ALA A 103 14.50 -14.17 -7.55
N LYS A 104 14.11 -15.35 -7.06
CA LYS A 104 14.98 -16.53 -7.05
C LYS A 104 15.35 -17.00 -8.46
N ALA A 105 14.36 -17.04 -9.36
CA ALA A 105 14.56 -17.52 -10.73
C ALA A 105 15.45 -16.58 -11.56
N SER A 106 15.34 -15.26 -11.33
CA SER A 106 16.17 -14.26 -12.02
C SER A 106 17.55 -14.05 -11.39
N GLY A 107 17.75 -14.48 -10.15
CA GLY A 107 18.96 -14.16 -9.38
C GLY A 107 19.06 -12.70 -8.95
N ASP A 108 18.00 -11.88 -9.14
CA ASP A 108 17.98 -10.46 -8.78
C ASP A 108 17.07 -10.20 -7.56
N PRO A 109 17.66 -9.97 -6.36
CA PRO A 109 16.89 -9.69 -5.15
C PRO A 109 16.05 -8.39 -5.22
N ILE A 110 16.39 -7.45 -6.13
CA ILE A 110 15.65 -6.18 -6.26
C ILE A 110 14.25 -6.42 -6.83
N ILE A 111 14.01 -7.54 -7.48
CA ILE A 111 12.66 -7.96 -7.89
C ILE A 111 11.71 -8.08 -6.69
N VAL A 112 12.22 -8.39 -5.49
CA VAL A 112 11.39 -8.36 -4.28
C VAL A 112 10.91 -6.94 -3.98
N VAL A 113 11.81 -5.95 -4.07
CA VAL A 113 11.44 -4.53 -3.86
C VAL A 113 10.43 -4.09 -4.91
N LEU A 114 10.67 -4.38 -6.19
CA LEU A 114 9.76 -4.06 -7.30
C LEU A 114 8.40 -4.72 -7.10
N GLY A 115 8.38 -6.03 -6.86
CA GLY A 115 7.15 -6.79 -6.68
C GLY A 115 6.32 -6.27 -5.50
N MET A 116 6.96 -5.99 -4.36
CA MET A 116 6.28 -5.41 -3.21
C MET A 116 5.78 -3.98 -3.48
N ALA A 117 6.53 -3.18 -4.25
CA ALA A 117 6.09 -1.87 -4.68
C ALA A 117 4.79 -1.95 -5.49
N ILE A 118 4.71 -2.86 -6.45
CA ILE A 118 3.53 -3.03 -7.30
C ILE A 118 2.36 -3.64 -6.52
N LEU A 119 2.58 -4.75 -5.81
CA LEU A 119 1.52 -5.45 -5.08
C LEU A 119 0.87 -4.57 -4.01
N ALA A 120 1.67 -3.85 -3.23
CA ALA A 120 1.12 -2.90 -2.26
C ALA A 120 0.47 -1.67 -2.94
N GLY A 121 0.76 -1.42 -4.21
CA GLY A 121 0.07 -0.43 -5.03
C GLY A 121 -1.32 -0.86 -5.46
N VAL A 122 -1.51 -2.14 -5.76
CA VAL A 122 -2.80 -2.70 -6.21
C VAL A 122 -3.90 -2.53 -5.14
N ILE A 123 -3.55 -2.50 -3.85
CA ILE A 123 -4.49 -2.23 -2.74
C ILE A 123 -5.27 -0.92 -2.93
N TRP A 124 -4.68 0.06 -3.59
CA TRP A 124 -5.32 1.36 -3.80
C TRP A 124 -6.49 1.33 -4.77
N ILE A 125 -6.61 0.29 -5.60
CA ILE A 125 -7.75 0.10 -6.51
C ILE A 125 -9.04 -0.16 -5.72
N PRO A 126 -9.15 -1.25 -4.91
CA PRO A 126 -10.34 -1.49 -4.10
C PRO A 126 -10.55 -0.40 -3.04
N TYR A 127 -9.50 0.22 -2.51
CA TYR A 127 -9.64 1.36 -1.61
C TYR A 127 -10.30 2.56 -2.30
N GLY A 128 -9.80 2.96 -3.47
CA GLY A 128 -10.37 4.07 -4.24
C GLY A 128 -11.81 3.79 -4.67
N TRP A 129 -12.12 2.56 -5.06
CA TRP A 129 -13.48 2.15 -5.39
C TRP A 129 -14.40 2.25 -4.15
N ALA A 130 -13.99 1.72 -3.00
CA ALA A 130 -14.76 1.80 -1.75
C ALA A 130 -14.96 3.25 -1.28
N ALA A 131 -14.02 4.12 -1.58
CA ALA A 131 -14.08 5.54 -1.28
C ALA A 131 -14.83 6.37 -2.33
N ASP A 132 -15.22 5.80 -3.45
CA ASP A 132 -15.73 6.50 -4.63
C ASP A 132 -14.78 7.61 -5.09
N ASP A 133 -13.50 7.25 -5.24
CA ASP A 133 -12.43 8.18 -5.58
C ASP A 133 -11.45 7.57 -6.61
N LYS A 134 -11.43 8.15 -7.80
CA LYS A 134 -10.54 7.72 -8.90
C LYS A 134 -9.05 7.86 -8.56
N ALA A 135 -8.70 8.68 -7.57
CA ALA A 135 -7.31 8.86 -7.16
C ALA A 135 -6.65 7.54 -6.72
N GLY A 136 -7.42 6.58 -6.19
CA GLY A 136 -6.90 5.25 -5.87
C GLY A 136 -6.41 4.47 -7.09
N LEU A 137 -7.19 4.45 -8.17
CA LEU A 137 -6.76 3.83 -9.43
C LEU A 137 -5.54 4.55 -10.03
N ILE A 138 -5.55 5.89 -10.02
CA ILE A 138 -4.43 6.69 -10.52
C ILE A 138 -3.16 6.37 -9.71
N HIS A 139 -3.26 6.32 -8.36
CA HIS A 139 -2.14 5.94 -7.50
C HIS A 139 -1.56 4.57 -7.90
N ALA A 140 -2.41 3.55 -8.08
CA ALA A 140 -1.95 2.21 -8.44
C ALA A 140 -1.20 2.20 -9.78
N ILE A 141 -1.73 2.90 -10.79
CA ILE A 141 -1.13 2.99 -12.12
C ILE A 141 0.21 3.73 -12.09
N ILE A 142 0.26 4.95 -11.53
CA ILE A 142 1.51 5.73 -11.50
C ILE A 142 2.57 5.03 -10.67
N ARG A 143 2.18 4.36 -9.58
CA ARG A 143 3.09 3.59 -8.74
C ARG A 143 3.69 2.41 -9.50
N ALA A 144 2.88 1.63 -10.21
CA ALA A 144 3.38 0.51 -11.00
C ALA A 144 4.30 0.99 -12.12
N LEU A 145 3.85 1.95 -12.94
CA LEU A 145 4.62 2.45 -14.08
C LEU A 145 5.95 3.08 -13.65
N GLY A 146 5.95 3.94 -12.63
CA GLY A 146 7.19 4.56 -12.17
C GLY A 146 8.12 3.59 -11.45
N SER A 147 7.60 2.56 -10.77
CA SER A 147 8.44 1.50 -10.20
C SER A 147 9.09 0.67 -11.30
N TYR A 148 8.37 0.32 -12.37
CA TYR A 148 8.96 -0.32 -13.56
C TYR A 148 10.00 0.57 -14.22
N ALA A 149 9.71 1.86 -14.39
CA ALA A 149 10.64 2.82 -14.96
C ALA A 149 11.92 2.92 -14.13
N ALA A 150 11.80 3.04 -12.81
CA ALA A 150 12.96 3.05 -11.90
C ALA A 150 13.77 1.75 -11.99
N PHE A 151 13.10 0.60 -12.06
CA PHE A 151 13.76 -0.68 -12.21
C PHE A 151 14.50 -0.82 -13.54
N ALA A 152 13.91 -0.34 -14.63
CA ALA A 152 14.44 -0.50 -15.99
C ALA A 152 15.55 0.49 -16.34
N TRP A 153 15.52 1.71 -15.77
CA TRP A 153 16.39 2.81 -16.24
C TRP A 153 17.37 3.30 -15.19
N VAL A 154 17.22 2.90 -13.92
CA VAL A 154 18.17 3.24 -12.87
C VAL A 154 19.11 2.06 -12.61
N ASP A 155 20.41 2.31 -12.71
CA ASP A 155 21.43 1.30 -12.46
C ASP A 155 21.69 1.09 -10.98
N ASP A 156 22.27 -0.07 -10.63
CA ASP A 156 22.80 -0.32 -9.30
C ASP A 156 23.98 0.63 -9.01
N PRO A 157 24.15 1.08 -7.77
CA PRO A 157 23.44 0.65 -6.56
C PRO A 157 22.14 1.41 -6.25
N TYR A 158 21.66 2.31 -7.11
CA TYR A 158 20.58 3.23 -6.79
C TYR A 158 19.18 2.72 -7.18
N ARG A 159 19.09 1.62 -7.92
CA ARG A 159 17.82 1.06 -8.44
C ARG A 159 16.78 0.83 -7.35
N ALA A 160 17.15 0.13 -6.27
CA ALA A 160 16.23 -0.12 -5.15
C ALA A 160 15.75 1.16 -4.46
N SER A 161 16.66 2.10 -4.23
CA SER A 161 16.35 3.40 -3.62
C SER A 161 15.40 4.22 -4.50
N ALA A 162 15.62 4.23 -5.82
CA ALA A 162 14.78 4.93 -6.77
C ALA A 162 13.34 4.39 -6.76
N ILE A 163 13.16 3.07 -6.74
CA ILE A 163 11.84 2.44 -6.59
C ILE A 163 11.18 2.90 -5.29
N CYS A 164 11.89 2.83 -4.17
CA CYS A 164 11.36 3.17 -2.85
C CYS A 164 10.93 4.65 -2.78
N PHE A 165 11.77 5.58 -3.25
CA PHE A 165 11.44 7.00 -3.23
C PHE A 165 10.30 7.35 -4.19
N TRP A 166 10.21 6.68 -5.34
CA TRP A 166 9.04 6.83 -6.20
C TRP A 166 7.75 6.43 -5.47
N VAL A 167 7.77 5.33 -4.73
CA VAL A 167 6.63 4.91 -3.92
C VAL A 167 6.28 5.96 -2.86
N VAL A 168 7.27 6.61 -2.23
CA VAL A 168 7.02 7.72 -1.30
C VAL A 168 6.29 8.86 -2.01
N VAL A 169 6.72 9.25 -3.22
CA VAL A 169 6.03 10.26 -4.04
C VAL A 169 4.56 9.88 -4.27
N CYS A 170 4.27 8.60 -4.57
CA CYS A 170 2.91 8.11 -4.73
C CYS A 170 2.08 8.23 -3.43
N TYR A 171 2.69 8.02 -2.26
CA TYR A 171 2.00 8.24 -0.98
C TYR A 171 1.75 9.73 -0.71
N LEU A 172 2.67 10.62 -1.08
CA LEU A 172 2.45 12.06 -1.00
C LEU A 172 1.28 12.50 -1.90
N TYR A 173 1.20 11.92 -3.12
CA TYR A 173 0.04 12.11 -3.99
C TYR A 173 -1.27 11.68 -3.28
N THR A 174 -1.29 10.50 -2.66
CA THR A 174 -2.45 10.03 -1.93
C THR A 174 -2.86 10.97 -0.80
N LEU A 175 -1.90 11.39 0.01
CA LEU A 175 -2.15 12.29 1.16
C LEU A 175 -2.68 13.67 0.73
N THR A 176 -2.39 14.08 -0.50
CA THR A 176 -2.78 15.39 -1.04
C THR A 176 -4.12 15.34 -1.77
N PHE A 177 -4.35 14.32 -2.59
CA PHE A 177 -5.43 14.32 -3.57
C PHE A 177 -6.60 13.39 -3.23
N MET A 178 -6.38 12.32 -2.44
CA MET A 178 -7.48 11.41 -2.10
C MET A 178 -8.43 11.99 -1.06
N ARG A 179 -9.71 12.06 -1.42
CA ARG A 179 -10.79 12.56 -0.56
C ARG A 179 -11.02 11.68 0.67
N ALA A 180 -10.83 10.37 0.51
CA ALA A 180 -11.02 9.37 1.55
C ALA A 180 -9.94 9.39 2.65
N VAL A 181 -8.86 10.11 2.47
CA VAL A 181 -7.76 10.20 3.45
C VAL A 181 -8.03 11.29 4.50
N GLY A 182 -9.28 11.37 4.95
CA GLY A 182 -9.74 12.18 6.10
C GLY A 182 -9.22 13.62 6.13
N ARG A 183 -10.09 14.54 5.76
CA ARG A 183 -9.91 15.94 6.16
C ARG A 183 -10.32 16.15 7.60
#